data_7fdf43d1c912651e142dc00016b79b04
#
_entry.id   7fdf43d1c912651e142dc00016b79b04
#
_cell.length_a   1.000
_cell.length_b   1.000
_cell.length_c   1.000
_cell.angle_alpha   90.00
_cell.angle_beta   90.00
_cell.angle_gamma   90.00
#
_symmetry.space_group_name_H-M   'P 1'
#
loop_
_entity.id
_entity.type
_entity.pdbx_description
1 polymer ?
#
loop_
_entity_poly.entity_id
_entity_poly.type
_entity_poly.pdbx_seq_one_letter_code
_entity_poly.pdbx_strand_id
1 'polypeptide(L)'
;LYGMYKGKYNFKVLAYELEYDDLPDAFDGFKITQISDIHSGSFDNVKMVNYGIDLINKQQSDVILFTGDLVNNKTSEVLPWIPHFGKINAPYGVYSVLGNHDYGDYTRWQTPEEKTQNIEALYQAQKDMGWDLLLNESRIIEKEGQRLAIVGVENWGNGFKQAGDLDKALENVAAEDFKVLLSHDPSHWEAKVLPHPYTVHLTLSGHTHGMQFGIEIPGWIK
;
A
#
# COMPACT_ATOMS: atom_id res chain seq x y z
N LEU A 1 -5.35 25.08 9.83
CA LEU A 1 -6.82 24.85 9.95
C LEU A 1 -7.45 24.39 8.64
N TYR A 2 -7.14 25.02 7.46
CA TYR A 2 -7.70 24.61 6.16
C TYR A 2 -7.36 23.14 5.81
N GLY A 3 -6.11 22.74 6.00
CA GLY A 3 -5.65 21.37 5.76
C GLY A 3 -6.39 20.32 6.60
N MET A 4 -6.64 20.63 7.87
CA MET A 4 -7.30 19.70 8.80
C MET A 4 -8.79 19.49 8.48
N TYR A 5 -9.50 20.50 7.97
CA TYR A 5 -10.95 20.42 7.73
C TYR A 5 -11.33 20.13 6.28
N LYS A 6 -10.61 20.68 5.31
CA LYS A 6 -10.89 20.55 3.89
C LYS A 6 -9.81 19.79 3.13
N GLY A 7 -8.55 19.91 3.56
CA GLY A 7 -7.41 19.31 2.86
C GLY A 7 -7.44 17.78 2.85
N LYS A 8 -7.86 17.15 3.95
CA LYS A 8 -7.89 15.68 4.08
C LYS A 8 -8.81 14.97 3.08
N TYR A 9 -9.76 15.69 2.48
CA TYR A 9 -10.69 15.16 1.47
C TYR A 9 -10.50 15.77 0.08
N ASN A 10 -9.44 16.57 -0.12
CA ASN A 10 -9.12 17.14 -1.42
C ASN A 10 -8.35 16.13 -2.27
N PHE A 11 -8.97 14.98 -2.53
CA PHE A 11 -8.38 13.92 -3.31
C PHE A 11 -8.05 14.38 -4.73
N LYS A 12 -6.89 13.98 -5.23
CA LYS A 12 -6.42 14.23 -6.58
C LYS A 12 -5.91 12.94 -7.18
N VAL A 13 -6.17 12.74 -8.46
CA VAL A 13 -5.53 11.70 -9.24
C VAL A 13 -4.28 12.27 -9.87
N LEU A 14 -3.15 11.64 -9.64
CA LEU A 14 -1.89 11.90 -10.33
C LEU A 14 -1.64 10.72 -11.26
N ALA A 15 -1.40 10.98 -12.53
CA ALA A 15 -1.11 9.96 -13.52
C ALA A 15 0.33 10.10 -14.00
N TYR A 16 1.02 8.98 -14.04
CA TYR A 16 2.38 8.84 -14.54
C TYR A 16 2.39 7.73 -15.58
N GLU A 17 3.15 7.91 -16.64
CA GLU A 17 3.48 6.89 -17.60
C GLU A 17 4.93 6.47 -17.36
N LEU A 18 5.16 5.17 -17.22
CA LEU A 18 6.48 4.59 -16.99
C LEU A 18 6.79 3.63 -18.13
N GLU A 19 7.97 3.78 -18.70
CA GLU A 19 8.44 2.96 -19.81
C GLU A 19 9.56 2.04 -19.32
N TYR A 20 9.49 0.76 -19.71
CA TYR A 20 10.49 -0.25 -19.37
C TYR A 20 10.77 -1.10 -20.60
N ASP A 21 12.04 -1.26 -20.97
CA ASP A 21 12.46 -2.05 -22.14
C ASP A 21 12.19 -3.54 -21.96
N ASP A 22 12.06 -4.00 -20.71
CA ASP A 22 11.86 -5.40 -20.32
C ASP A 22 10.46 -5.71 -19.79
N LEU A 23 9.51 -4.78 -19.93
CA LEU A 23 8.11 -5.07 -19.62
C LEU A 23 7.57 -6.08 -20.65
N PRO A 24 6.97 -7.21 -20.21
CA PRO A 24 6.39 -8.14 -21.16
C PRO A 24 5.27 -7.51 -21.99
N ASP A 25 5.26 -7.74 -23.30
CA ASP A 25 4.36 -7.09 -24.27
C ASP A 25 2.87 -7.15 -23.88
N ALA A 26 2.44 -8.26 -23.26
CA ALA A 26 1.07 -8.41 -22.79
C ALA A 26 0.68 -7.35 -21.72
N PHE A 27 1.64 -6.74 -21.06
CA PHE A 27 1.42 -5.71 -20.03
C PHE A 27 1.62 -4.28 -20.55
N ASP A 28 1.84 -4.09 -21.84
CA ASP A 28 1.82 -2.75 -22.43
C ASP A 28 0.46 -2.08 -22.17
N GLY A 29 0.50 -0.84 -21.65
CA GLY A 29 -0.68 -0.09 -21.22
C GLY A 29 -1.36 -0.62 -19.95
N PHE A 30 -0.74 -1.54 -19.19
CA PHE A 30 -1.26 -2.06 -17.93
C PHE A 30 -1.35 -0.96 -16.87
N LYS A 31 -2.52 -0.77 -16.29
CA LYS A 31 -2.79 0.33 -15.37
C LYS A 31 -2.76 -0.12 -13.93
N ILE A 32 -1.93 0.53 -13.13
CA ILE A 32 -1.84 0.33 -11.68
C ILE A 32 -2.39 1.57 -10.98
N THR A 33 -3.34 1.42 -10.05
CA THR A 33 -3.66 2.47 -9.09
C THR A 33 -2.98 2.15 -7.76
N GLN A 34 -2.13 3.06 -7.29
CA GLN A 34 -1.62 3.02 -5.92
C GLN A 34 -2.48 3.86 -5.00
N ILE A 35 -2.79 3.32 -3.83
CA ILE A 35 -3.34 4.02 -2.67
C ILE A 35 -2.47 3.71 -1.44
N SER A 36 -2.36 4.65 -0.50
CA SER A 36 -1.53 4.49 0.69
C SER A 36 -2.05 5.34 1.83
N ASP A 37 -1.62 5.03 3.06
CA ASP A 37 -1.77 5.90 4.23
C ASP A 37 -3.23 6.38 4.42
N ILE A 38 -4.16 5.44 4.39
CA ILE A 38 -5.61 5.72 4.51
C ILE A 38 -5.93 6.29 5.89
N HIS A 39 -5.29 5.76 6.96
CA HIS A 39 -5.51 6.21 8.32
C HIS A 39 -7.00 6.38 8.66
N SER A 40 -7.76 5.30 8.50
CA SER A 40 -9.23 5.27 8.55
C SER A 40 -9.84 5.86 9.83
N GLY A 41 -9.09 5.85 10.95
CA GLY A 41 -9.47 6.52 12.19
C GLY A 41 -9.57 8.04 12.10
N SER A 42 -9.04 8.64 11.03
CA SER A 42 -9.12 10.09 10.77
C SER A 42 -10.35 10.49 9.95
N PHE A 43 -11.13 9.53 9.47
CA PHE A 43 -12.32 9.81 8.65
C PHE A 43 -13.56 10.09 9.50
N ASP A 44 -14.31 11.11 9.10
CA ASP A 44 -15.55 11.56 9.75
C ASP A 44 -16.67 11.87 8.74
N ASN A 45 -16.43 11.68 7.43
CA ASN A 45 -17.36 12.04 6.38
C ASN A 45 -17.49 10.93 5.32
N VAL A 46 -18.54 10.12 5.47
CA VAL A 46 -18.83 8.99 4.57
C VAL A 46 -18.99 9.41 3.10
N LYS A 47 -19.59 10.59 2.82
CA LYS A 47 -19.75 11.07 1.44
C LYS A 47 -18.40 11.35 0.78
N MET A 48 -17.48 11.93 1.54
CA MET A 48 -16.16 12.25 1.00
C MET A 48 -15.30 11.00 0.83
N VAL A 49 -15.41 10.02 1.73
CA VAL A 49 -14.75 8.72 1.56
C VAL A 49 -15.28 8.00 0.32
N ASN A 50 -16.60 7.93 0.14
CA ASN A 50 -17.17 7.33 -1.08
C ASN A 50 -16.74 8.09 -2.34
N TYR A 51 -16.66 9.42 -2.31
CA TYR A 51 -16.12 10.20 -3.43
C TYR A 51 -14.69 9.80 -3.78
N GLY A 52 -13.84 9.57 -2.79
CA GLY A 52 -12.47 9.05 -2.99
C GLY A 52 -12.48 7.65 -3.63
N ILE A 53 -13.34 6.76 -3.15
CA ILE A 53 -13.52 5.41 -3.71
C ILE A 53 -14.00 5.47 -5.17
N ASP A 54 -14.97 6.34 -5.47
CA ASP A 54 -15.46 6.54 -6.84
C ASP A 54 -14.35 7.06 -7.76
N LEU A 55 -13.46 7.94 -7.26
CA LEU A 55 -12.30 8.40 -8.01
C LEU A 55 -11.33 7.25 -8.32
N ILE A 56 -11.08 6.35 -7.35
CA ILE A 56 -10.23 5.17 -7.55
C ILE A 56 -10.83 4.28 -8.63
N ASN A 57 -12.09 3.87 -8.48
CA ASN A 57 -12.74 2.97 -9.42
C ASN A 57 -12.89 3.58 -10.83
N LYS A 58 -13.04 4.92 -10.92
CA LYS A 58 -13.11 5.64 -12.20
C LYS A 58 -11.81 5.54 -13.02
N GLN A 59 -10.68 5.23 -12.41
CA GLN A 59 -9.43 5.04 -13.15
C GLN A 59 -9.47 3.80 -14.03
N GLN A 60 -10.36 2.84 -13.73
CA GLN A 60 -10.49 1.58 -14.46
C GLN A 60 -9.12 0.87 -14.57
N SER A 61 -8.42 0.79 -13.45
CA SER A 61 -7.12 0.16 -13.37
C SER A 61 -7.24 -1.35 -13.44
N ASP A 62 -6.22 -1.99 -13.99
CA ASP A 62 -6.12 -3.44 -14.08
C ASP A 62 -5.89 -4.07 -12.70
N VAL A 63 -5.11 -3.41 -11.85
CA VAL A 63 -4.82 -3.80 -10.47
C VAL A 63 -4.78 -2.58 -9.56
N ILE A 64 -5.15 -2.78 -8.29
CA ILE A 64 -5.03 -1.74 -7.25
C ILE A 64 -4.08 -2.24 -6.18
N LEU A 65 -3.12 -1.39 -5.80
CA LEU A 65 -2.06 -1.70 -4.86
C LEU A 65 -2.11 -0.75 -3.66
N PHE A 66 -2.32 -1.31 -2.47
CA PHE A 66 -2.36 -0.56 -1.21
C PHE A 66 -1.05 -0.75 -0.45
N THR A 67 -0.33 0.33 -0.21
CA THR A 67 1.02 0.30 0.36
C THR A 67 1.08 0.55 1.87
N GLY A 68 0.00 0.24 2.62
CA GLY A 68 0.02 0.20 4.09
C GLY A 68 -0.54 1.44 4.78
N ASP A 69 -0.59 1.36 6.11
CA ASP A 69 -1.20 2.33 7.03
C ASP A 69 -2.71 2.50 6.81
N LEU A 70 -3.44 1.39 6.95
CA LEU A 70 -4.89 1.34 6.87
C LEU A 70 -5.57 2.02 8.08
N VAL A 71 -4.97 1.86 9.25
CA VAL A 71 -5.47 2.41 10.52
C VAL A 71 -4.47 3.39 11.13
N ASN A 72 -4.91 4.20 12.10
CA ASN A 72 -4.00 5.03 12.89
C ASN A 72 -3.31 4.18 13.97
N ASN A 73 -4.08 3.29 14.64
CA ASN A 73 -3.58 2.48 15.76
C ASN A 73 -4.35 1.17 15.97
N LYS A 74 -5.66 1.15 15.71
CA LYS A 74 -6.53 0.04 16.09
C LYS A 74 -7.44 -0.38 14.95
N THR A 75 -7.64 -1.68 14.82
CA THR A 75 -8.54 -2.26 13.82
C THR A 75 -9.97 -1.75 13.94
N SER A 76 -10.44 -1.39 15.15
CA SER A 76 -11.76 -0.80 15.34
C SER A 76 -12.00 0.46 14.51
N GLU A 77 -10.95 1.14 14.07
CA GLU A 77 -11.01 2.35 13.25
C GLU A 77 -11.48 2.06 11.82
N VAL A 78 -11.12 0.89 11.27
CA VAL A 78 -11.50 0.50 9.89
C VAL A 78 -12.84 -0.21 9.81
N LEU A 79 -13.33 -0.82 10.90
CA LEU A 79 -14.55 -1.64 10.88
C LEU A 79 -15.77 -0.92 10.24
N PRO A 80 -16.06 0.37 10.55
CA PRO A 80 -17.18 1.08 9.93
C PRO A 80 -17.00 1.28 8.42
N TRP A 81 -15.77 1.19 7.92
CA TRP A 81 -15.43 1.47 6.54
C TRP A 81 -15.35 0.25 5.63
N ILE A 82 -15.37 -0.97 6.20
CA ILE A 82 -15.32 -2.23 5.44
C ILE A 82 -16.34 -2.25 4.27
N PRO A 83 -17.63 -1.91 4.46
CA PRO A 83 -18.61 -1.92 3.36
C PRO A 83 -18.34 -0.86 2.28
N HIS A 84 -17.53 0.14 2.59
CA HIS A 84 -17.14 1.20 1.67
C HIS A 84 -15.89 0.79 0.88
N PHE A 85 -14.83 0.40 1.58
CA PHE A 85 -13.56 -0.02 0.95
C PHE A 85 -13.71 -1.31 0.15
N GLY A 86 -14.63 -2.21 0.54
CA GLY A 86 -14.99 -3.38 -0.26
C GLY A 86 -15.59 -3.08 -1.64
N LYS A 87 -15.89 -1.81 -1.95
CA LYS A 87 -16.27 -1.37 -3.31
C LYS A 87 -15.10 -1.09 -4.22
N ILE A 88 -13.90 -0.97 -3.66
CA ILE A 88 -12.67 -0.82 -4.42
C ILE A 88 -12.37 -2.17 -5.09
N ASN A 89 -12.30 -2.18 -6.42
CA ASN A 89 -12.08 -3.41 -7.15
C ASN A 89 -11.34 -3.15 -8.46
N ALA A 90 -10.64 -4.18 -8.93
CA ALA A 90 -9.96 -4.19 -10.22
C ALA A 90 -9.98 -5.62 -10.81
N PRO A 91 -9.86 -5.79 -12.14
CA PRO A 91 -9.89 -7.11 -12.79
C PRO A 91 -8.89 -8.12 -12.23
N TYR A 92 -7.65 -7.66 -11.93
CA TYR A 92 -6.60 -8.50 -11.33
C TYR A 92 -6.51 -8.36 -9.80
N GLY A 93 -7.53 -7.77 -9.15
CA GLY A 93 -7.66 -7.70 -7.71
C GLY A 93 -7.07 -6.45 -7.05
N VAL A 94 -7.14 -6.48 -5.73
CA VAL A 94 -6.58 -5.46 -4.84
C VAL A 94 -5.58 -6.17 -3.93
N TYR A 95 -4.32 -5.78 -4.00
CA TYR A 95 -3.26 -6.31 -3.14
C TYR A 95 -2.83 -5.26 -2.13
N SER A 96 -2.50 -5.71 -0.93
CA SER A 96 -2.16 -4.81 0.17
C SER A 96 -0.93 -5.30 0.94
N VAL A 97 -0.25 -4.37 1.61
CA VAL A 97 0.76 -4.67 2.62
C VAL A 97 0.47 -3.89 3.89
N LEU A 98 1.18 -4.18 4.96
CA LEU A 98 1.07 -3.43 6.22
C LEU A 98 2.07 -2.27 6.25
N GLY A 99 1.62 -1.13 6.82
CA GLY A 99 2.49 -0.06 7.25
C GLY A 99 2.80 -0.13 8.75
N ASN A 100 3.61 0.79 9.25
CA ASN A 100 4.04 0.77 10.64
C ASN A 100 2.90 1.02 11.65
N HIS A 101 1.87 1.76 11.27
CA HIS A 101 0.69 1.99 12.11
C HIS A 101 -0.20 0.75 12.26
N ASP A 102 -0.21 -0.13 11.29
CA ASP A 102 -1.08 -1.31 11.25
C ASP A 102 -0.74 -2.35 12.33
N TYR A 103 0.47 -2.29 12.92
CA TYR A 103 0.87 -3.18 14.02
C TYR A 103 0.36 -2.74 15.39
N GLY A 104 -0.24 -1.56 15.52
CA GLY A 104 -0.74 -1.03 16.79
C GLY A 104 0.37 -0.70 17.79
N ASP A 105 1.58 -0.35 17.30
CA ASP A 105 2.74 -0.04 18.14
C ASP A 105 2.64 1.35 18.79
N TYR A 106 1.76 2.23 18.30
CA TYR A 106 1.60 3.62 18.77
C TYR A 106 0.47 3.80 19.80
N THR A 107 -0.10 2.70 20.28
CA THR A 107 -1.12 2.73 21.35
C THR A 107 -0.74 1.81 22.52
N ARG A 108 -1.40 2.00 23.66
CA ARG A 108 -1.20 1.13 24.81
C ARG A 108 -2.21 0.00 24.80
N TRP A 109 -1.72 -1.21 25.02
CA TRP A 109 -2.51 -2.42 25.16
C TRP A 109 -2.46 -2.87 26.63
N GLN A 110 -3.56 -3.45 27.13
CA GLN A 110 -3.58 -3.99 28.49
C GLN A 110 -2.77 -5.28 28.57
N THR A 111 -2.84 -6.11 27.51
CA THR A 111 -2.07 -7.34 27.40
C THR A 111 -1.49 -7.52 26.00
N PRO A 112 -0.43 -8.34 25.84
CA PRO A 112 0.09 -8.71 24.52
C PRO A 112 -0.96 -9.42 23.62
N GLU A 113 -1.86 -10.19 24.24
CA GLU A 113 -2.94 -10.92 23.56
C GLU A 113 -3.92 -9.97 22.89
N GLU A 114 -4.28 -8.86 23.55
CA GLU A 114 -5.14 -7.82 22.96
C GLU A 114 -4.52 -7.24 21.68
N LYS A 115 -3.21 -7.00 21.68
CA LYS A 115 -2.49 -6.52 20.51
C LYS A 115 -2.51 -7.55 19.38
N THR A 116 -2.26 -8.82 19.70
CA THR A 116 -2.30 -9.91 18.72
C THR A 116 -3.69 -10.02 18.08
N GLN A 117 -4.75 -10.02 18.91
CA GLN A 117 -6.14 -10.06 18.44
C GLN A 117 -6.48 -8.86 17.53
N ASN A 118 -5.95 -7.67 17.87
CA ASN A 118 -6.15 -6.49 17.02
C ASN A 118 -5.51 -6.66 15.62
N ILE A 119 -4.32 -7.21 15.55
CA ILE A 119 -3.63 -7.46 14.27
C ILE A 119 -4.37 -8.54 13.46
N GLU A 120 -4.76 -9.63 14.08
CA GLU A 120 -5.55 -10.69 13.43
C GLU A 120 -6.88 -10.18 12.91
N ALA A 121 -7.56 -9.32 13.68
CA ALA A 121 -8.78 -8.65 13.25
C ALA A 121 -8.54 -7.71 12.06
N LEU A 122 -7.36 -7.07 11.95
CA LEU A 122 -7.01 -6.24 10.80
C LEU A 122 -6.82 -7.10 9.53
N TYR A 123 -6.20 -8.27 9.65
CA TYR A 123 -6.07 -9.22 8.55
C TYR A 123 -7.46 -9.67 8.06
N GLN A 124 -8.34 -10.01 9.01
CA GLN A 124 -9.71 -10.39 8.68
C GLN A 124 -10.48 -9.23 8.02
N ALA A 125 -10.32 -7.99 8.50
CA ALA A 125 -10.95 -6.81 7.91
C ALA A 125 -10.53 -6.60 6.44
N GLN A 126 -9.24 -6.77 6.12
CA GLN A 126 -8.77 -6.68 4.74
C GLN A 126 -9.36 -7.79 3.85
N LYS A 127 -9.43 -9.02 4.37
CA LYS A 127 -10.10 -10.12 3.70
C LYS A 127 -11.59 -9.86 3.46
N ASP A 128 -12.28 -9.28 4.44
CA ASP A 128 -13.70 -8.92 4.33
C ASP A 128 -13.95 -7.82 3.30
N MET A 129 -12.96 -6.96 3.05
CA MET A 129 -12.97 -5.98 1.95
C MET A 129 -12.65 -6.61 0.59
N GLY A 130 -12.25 -7.88 0.55
CA GLY A 130 -11.82 -8.54 -0.68
C GLY A 130 -10.38 -8.18 -1.10
N TRP A 131 -9.56 -7.68 -0.17
CA TRP A 131 -8.16 -7.36 -0.42
C TRP A 131 -7.26 -8.55 -0.07
N ASP A 132 -6.30 -8.84 -0.94
CA ASP A 132 -5.28 -9.89 -0.71
C ASP A 132 -4.07 -9.26 0.00
N LEU A 133 -3.98 -9.51 1.31
CA LEU A 133 -2.89 -9.02 2.16
C LEU A 133 -1.65 -9.89 1.99
N LEU A 134 -0.56 -9.28 1.55
CA LEU A 134 0.73 -9.92 1.34
C LEU A 134 1.63 -9.73 2.57
N LEU A 135 1.94 -10.81 3.25
CA LEU A 135 2.81 -10.84 4.45
C LEU A 135 4.14 -11.51 4.10
N ASN A 136 5.01 -10.78 3.39
CA ASN A 136 6.23 -11.29 2.78
C ASN A 136 5.91 -12.40 1.76
N GLU A 137 5.03 -12.08 0.83
CA GLU A 137 4.49 -12.99 -0.18
C GLU A 137 4.42 -12.32 -1.54
N SER A 138 4.23 -13.12 -2.59
CA SER A 138 4.00 -12.64 -3.94
C SER A 138 2.77 -13.27 -4.58
N ARG A 139 2.25 -12.59 -5.60
CA ARG A 139 1.22 -13.10 -6.51
C ARG A 139 1.66 -12.87 -7.94
N ILE A 140 1.40 -13.86 -8.78
CA ILE A 140 1.70 -13.77 -10.21
C ILE A 140 0.42 -13.42 -10.95
N ILE A 141 0.47 -12.33 -11.70
CA ILE A 141 -0.55 -11.98 -12.68
C ILE A 141 -0.11 -12.59 -14.02
N GLU A 142 -0.94 -13.44 -14.58
CA GLU A 142 -0.72 -14.02 -15.91
C GLU A 142 -1.65 -13.36 -16.92
N LYS A 143 -1.08 -12.92 -18.05
CA LYS A 143 -1.82 -12.34 -19.16
C LYS A 143 -1.16 -12.81 -20.46
N GLU A 144 -1.93 -13.46 -21.33
CA GLU A 144 -1.46 -13.96 -22.63
C GLU A 144 -0.20 -14.85 -22.53
N GLY A 145 -0.10 -15.63 -21.44
CA GLY A 145 1.05 -16.51 -21.18
C GLY A 145 2.31 -15.80 -20.67
N GLN A 146 2.24 -14.50 -20.44
CA GLN A 146 3.33 -13.70 -19.85
C GLN A 146 3.02 -13.38 -18.39
N ARG A 147 4.05 -13.06 -17.62
CA ARG A 147 3.98 -12.98 -16.15
C ARG A 147 4.43 -11.62 -15.63
N LEU A 148 3.71 -11.12 -14.63
CA LEU A 148 4.08 -9.97 -13.81
C LEU A 148 3.92 -10.36 -12.34
N ALA A 149 4.94 -10.14 -11.54
CA ALA A 149 4.93 -10.46 -10.12
C ALA A 149 4.57 -9.23 -9.28
N ILE A 150 3.49 -9.34 -8.49
CA ILE A 150 3.21 -8.41 -7.39
C ILE A 150 3.86 -8.99 -6.15
N VAL A 151 4.83 -8.28 -5.60
CA VAL A 151 5.61 -8.68 -4.42
C VAL A 151 5.23 -7.76 -3.26
N GLY A 152 4.85 -8.31 -2.13
CA GLY A 152 4.50 -7.53 -0.95
C GLY A 152 5.38 -7.91 0.25
N VAL A 153 6.00 -6.91 0.87
CA VAL A 153 6.72 -7.10 2.12
C VAL A 153 5.97 -6.44 3.27
N GLU A 154 6.02 -7.04 4.44
CA GLU A 154 5.62 -6.39 5.68
C GLU A 154 6.44 -5.12 5.91
N ASN A 155 6.04 -4.27 6.86
CA ASN A 155 6.77 -3.03 7.11
C ASN A 155 8.26 -3.30 7.43
N TRP A 156 9.13 -2.60 6.71
CA TRP A 156 10.55 -2.51 7.00
C TRP A 156 10.99 -1.06 6.89
N GLY A 157 11.49 -0.47 7.96
CA GLY A 157 11.91 0.93 7.97
C GLY A 157 13.05 1.22 8.93
N ASN A 158 13.87 2.21 8.60
CA ASN A 158 14.92 2.70 9.49
C ASN A 158 14.31 3.37 10.71
N GLY A 159 14.46 2.75 11.90
CA GLY A 159 13.88 3.23 13.15
C GLY A 159 12.41 2.82 13.38
N PHE A 160 11.83 2.04 12.49
CA PHE A 160 10.49 1.47 12.58
C PHE A 160 10.53 -0.05 12.63
N LYS A 161 9.35 -0.69 12.67
CA LYS A 161 9.25 -2.14 12.63
C LYS A 161 9.91 -2.71 11.38
N GLN A 162 10.75 -3.73 11.58
CA GLN A 162 11.46 -4.44 10.52
C GLN A 162 10.96 -5.89 10.45
N ALA A 163 9.73 -6.09 10.01
CA ALA A 163 9.12 -7.40 9.76
C ALA A 163 9.23 -7.84 8.30
N GLY A 164 9.54 -6.90 7.39
CA GLY A 164 9.67 -7.16 5.96
C GLY A 164 10.86 -8.07 5.65
N ASP A 165 10.59 -9.11 4.87
CA ASP A 165 11.54 -10.11 4.39
C ASP A 165 11.42 -10.23 2.87
N LEU A 166 12.33 -9.58 2.14
CA LEU A 166 12.31 -9.54 0.69
C LEU A 166 12.66 -10.90 0.07
N ASP A 167 13.60 -11.64 0.67
CA ASP A 167 13.99 -12.96 0.18
C ASP A 167 12.79 -13.93 0.23
N LYS A 168 12.08 -13.93 1.35
CA LYS A 168 10.85 -14.73 1.52
C LYS A 168 9.76 -14.31 0.52
N ALA A 169 9.56 -13.00 0.34
CA ALA A 169 8.55 -12.49 -0.59
C ALA A 169 8.84 -12.89 -2.06
N LEU A 170 10.09 -13.14 -2.39
CA LEU A 170 10.56 -13.51 -3.73
C LEU A 170 10.69 -15.03 -3.95
N GLU A 171 10.46 -15.88 -2.95
CA GLU A 171 10.69 -17.35 -3.05
C GLU A 171 10.02 -18.00 -4.29
N ASN A 172 8.85 -17.51 -4.70
CA ASN A 172 8.07 -18.06 -5.82
C ASN A 172 8.10 -17.17 -7.08
N VAL A 173 9.03 -16.23 -7.15
CA VAL A 173 9.17 -15.28 -8.26
C VAL A 173 10.38 -15.68 -9.09
N ALA A 174 10.20 -15.86 -10.39
CA ALA A 174 11.31 -16.15 -11.29
C ALA A 174 12.19 -14.90 -11.48
N ALA A 175 13.49 -15.13 -11.76
CA ALA A 175 14.43 -14.03 -11.95
C ALA A 175 14.02 -13.10 -13.09
N GLU A 176 13.43 -13.66 -14.16
CA GLU A 176 12.95 -13.00 -15.36
C GLU A 176 11.58 -12.34 -15.23
N ASP A 177 10.79 -12.64 -14.18
CA ASP A 177 9.48 -12.00 -14.01
C ASP A 177 9.65 -10.49 -13.84
N PHE A 178 8.78 -9.69 -14.45
CA PHE A 178 8.68 -8.26 -14.16
C PHE A 178 8.09 -8.06 -12.75
N LYS A 179 8.79 -7.34 -11.88
CA LYS A 179 8.47 -7.26 -10.44
C LYS A 179 8.02 -5.87 -10.03
N VAL A 180 6.82 -5.81 -9.45
CA VAL A 180 6.27 -4.64 -8.76
C VAL A 180 6.24 -4.93 -7.27
N LEU A 181 7.02 -4.18 -6.49
CA LEU A 181 7.16 -4.34 -5.05
C LEU A 181 6.30 -3.32 -4.31
N LEU A 182 5.49 -3.80 -3.37
CA LEU A 182 4.84 -3.00 -2.35
C LEU A 182 5.69 -3.03 -1.08
N SER A 183 6.16 -1.86 -0.66
CA SER A 183 6.94 -1.70 0.57
C SER A 183 6.60 -0.35 1.19
N HIS A 184 5.99 -0.35 2.38
CA HIS A 184 5.44 0.86 2.97
C HIS A 184 6.49 1.96 3.17
N ASP A 185 7.59 1.64 3.87
CA ASP A 185 8.64 2.63 4.17
C ASP A 185 9.67 2.71 3.02
N PRO A 186 9.88 3.88 2.41
CA PRO A 186 10.81 4.03 1.29
C PRO A 186 12.28 3.77 1.65
N SER A 187 12.67 3.80 2.93
CA SER A 187 14.04 3.46 3.35
C SER A 187 14.42 2.00 3.09
N HIS A 188 13.44 1.13 2.89
CA HIS A 188 13.63 -0.26 2.47
C HIS A 188 14.35 -0.36 1.12
N TRP A 189 14.08 0.57 0.20
CA TRP A 189 14.69 0.60 -1.13
C TRP A 189 16.22 0.58 -1.06
N GLU A 190 16.83 1.57 -0.40
CA GLU A 190 18.27 1.68 -0.32
C GLU A 190 18.90 0.55 0.52
N ALA A 191 18.19 0.14 1.60
CA ALA A 191 18.74 -0.80 2.56
C ALA A 191 18.70 -2.26 2.10
N LYS A 192 17.67 -2.65 1.34
CA LYS A 192 17.38 -4.05 1.01
C LYS A 192 17.13 -4.31 -0.47
N VAL A 193 16.39 -3.42 -1.15
CA VAL A 193 15.98 -3.68 -2.54
C VAL A 193 17.12 -3.42 -3.50
N LEU A 194 17.78 -2.27 -3.39
CA LEU A 194 18.87 -1.89 -4.29
C LEU A 194 20.06 -2.88 -4.28
N PRO A 195 20.51 -3.41 -3.13
CA PRO A 195 21.59 -4.41 -3.09
C PRO A 195 21.14 -5.84 -3.43
N HIS A 196 19.84 -6.10 -3.61
CA HIS A 196 19.33 -7.45 -3.88
C HIS A 196 19.77 -7.95 -5.27
N PRO A 197 20.11 -9.26 -5.42
CA PRO A 197 20.54 -9.81 -6.71
C PRO A 197 19.43 -9.83 -7.79
N TYR A 198 18.15 -9.86 -7.40
CA TYR A 198 17.03 -9.77 -8.34
C TYR A 198 16.70 -8.32 -8.63
N THR A 199 16.49 -8.00 -9.90
CA THR A 199 15.96 -6.70 -10.30
C THR A 199 14.52 -6.57 -9.83
N VAL A 200 14.21 -5.49 -9.10
CA VAL A 200 12.86 -5.01 -8.81
C VAL A 200 12.61 -3.80 -9.72
N HIS A 201 11.65 -3.90 -10.62
CA HIS A 201 11.45 -2.93 -11.70
C HIS A 201 10.72 -1.68 -11.21
N LEU A 202 9.75 -1.86 -10.31
CA LEU A 202 8.99 -0.76 -9.70
C LEU A 202 8.81 -1.03 -8.20
N THR A 203 9.13 -0.05 -7.35
CA THR A 203 8.78 -0.08 -5.92
C THR A 203 7.79 1.02 -5.62
N LEU A 204 6.68 0.65 -4.98
CA LEU A 204 5.64 1.56 -4.53
C LEU A 204 5.68 1.66 -3.00
N SER A 205 5.74 2.89 -2.50
CA SER A 205 5.84 3.18 -1.07
C SER A 205 4.86 4.26 -0.62
N GLY A 206 4.62 4.34 0.69
CA GLY A 206 3.83 5.37 1.36
C GLY A 206 4.64 6.07 2.46
N HIS A 207 4.11 6.10 3.69
CA HIS A 207 4.77 6.48 4.94
C HIS A 207 5.06 7.99 5.12
N THR A 208 5.58 8.66 4.10
CA THR A 208 6.10 10.05 4.24
C THR A 208 5.01 11.12 4.16
N HIS A 209 3.80 10.74 3.78
CA HIS A 209 2.64 11.64 3.61
C HIS A 209 2.90 12.87 2.74
N GLY A 210 3.91 12.85 1.88
CA GLY A 210 4.29 13.98 1.05
C GLY A 210 4.64 15.24 1.85
N MET A 211 5.13 15.09 3.09
CA MET A 211 5.45 16.19 4.01
C MET A 211 4.25 17.10 4.33
N GLN A 212 3.09 16.52 4.64
CA GLN A 212 1.85 17.26 4.93
C GLN A 212 1.98 18.38 5.97
N PHE A 213 3.00 18.36 6.82
CA PHE A 213 3.32 19.35 7.83
C PHE A 213 4.68 20.03 7.59
N GLY A 214 5.22 19.97 6.40
CA GLY A 214 6.44 20.67 6.02
C GLY A 214 6.22 22.19 5.87
N ILE A 215 7.18 23.00 6.31
CA ILE A 215 7.26 24.42 5.96
C ILE A 215 8.37 24.53 4.92
N GLU A 216 7.98 24.76 3.67
CA GLU A 216 8.93 25.03 2.59
C GLU A 216 9.19 26.53 2.51
N ILE A 217 10.45 26.94 2.72
CA ILE A 217 10.90 28.31 2.48
C ILE A 217 11.70 28.29 1.18
N PRO A 218 11.23 28.99 0.11
CA PRO A 218 11.96 29.04 -1.15
C PRO A 218 13.41 29.50 -0.95
N GLY A 219 14.37 28.71 -1.43
CA GLY A 219 15.80 29.01 -1.34
C GLY A 219 16.52 28.47 -0.10
N TRP A 220 15.83 27.76 0.80
CA TRP A 220 16.46 27.01 1.88
C TRP A 220 16.51 25.51 1.51
N ILE A 221 17.62 24.88 1.91
CA ILE A 221 17.84 23.45 1.67
C ILE A 221 16.75 22.64 2.41
N LYS A 222 16.19 21.67 1.71
CA LYS A 222 15.23 20.69 2.23
C LYS A 222 15.83 19.88 3.35
#